data_623e4a3058fd125257e0cd4b39bfd01a
#
_entry.id   623e4a3058fd125257e0cd4b39bfd01a
#
_cell.length_a   1.000
_cell.length_b   1.000
_cell.length_c   1.000
_cell.angle_alpha   90.00
_cell.angle_beta   90.00
_cell.angle_gamma   90.00
#
_symmetry.space_group_name_H-M   'P 1'
#
loop_
_entity.id
_entity.type
_entity.pdbx_description
1 polymer ?
#
loop_
_entity_poly.entity_id
_entity_poly.type
_entity_poly.pdbx_seq_one_letter_code
_entity_poly.pdbx_strand_id
1 'polypeptide(L)'
;MHFYKKKVGEKNFIAHASEGTDWVSADAVFASWANNSFSFPESRCDTDVGFRSAQLGAIYAIKSHWTVSSTAATIVMPTGTGKTEVMIATVVSERCAKTCIVVPSDLLRKQTITRFCTLGKLREIGAINDTFENPVVGCLVSSPKDITELQELLDKSNLIVT
;
A
#
# COMPACT_ATOMS: atom_id res chain seq x y z
N MET A 1 17.16 2.99 4.93
CA MET A 1 15.96 3.42 4.19
C MET A 1 15.70 4.89 4.43
N HIS A 2 15.66 5.70 3.37
CA HIS A 2 15.41 7.14 3.41
C HIS A 2 13.99 7.44 2.95
N PHE A 3 13.34 8.41 3.62
CA PHE A 3 12.01 8.89 3.24
C PHE A 3 12.16 10.21 2.46
N TYR A 4 11.69 10.20 1.25
CA TYR A 4 11.65 11.36 0.36
C TYR A 4 10.25 11.94 0.36
N LYS A 5 10.14 13.28 0.41
CA LYS A 5 8.89 13.99 0.27
C LYS A 5 9.04 15.12 -0.74
N LYS A 6 8.07 15.21 -1.65
CA LYS A 6 7.99 16.29 -2.64
C LYS A 6 6.61 16.94 -2.54
N LYS A 7 6.56 18.26 -2.36
CA LYS A 7 5.30 19.01 -2.37
C LYS A 7 4.66 18.99 -3.75
N VAL A 8 3.33 18.87 -3.74
CA VAL A 8 2.47 18.98 -4.92
C VAL A 8 1.34 19.93 -4.54
N GLY A 9 1.57 21.22 -4.53
CA GLY A 9 0.65 22.22 -4.00
C GLY A 9 1.00 22.70 -2.59
N GLU A 10 0.04 23.26 -1.87
CA GLU A 10 0.29 23.91 -0.58
C GLU A 10 0.50 22.92 0.57
N LYS A 11 -0.41 21.96 0.70
CA LYS A 11 -0.41 20.97 1.79
C LYS A 11 -0.24 19.53 1.31
N ASN A 12 -0.55 19.29 0.03
CA ASN A 12 -0.47 17.97 -0.57
C ASN A 12 0.98 17.64 -0.96
N PHE A 13 1.33 16.36 -0.93
CA PHE A 13 2.70 15.93 -1.23
C PHE A 13 2.72 14.48 -1.71
N ILE A 14 3.81 14.08 -2.32
CA ILE A 14 4.14 12.69 -2.60
C ILE A 14 5.28 12.25 -1.68
N ALA A 15 5.23 10.99 -1.24
CA ALA A 15 6.22 10.36 -0.39
C ALA A 15 6.69 9.04 -1.01
N HIS A 16 7.95 8.72 -0.82
CA HIS A 16 8.55 7.47 -1.26
C HIS A 16 9.63 7.05 -0.26
N ALA A 17 9.79 5.76 -0.04
CA ALA A 17 10.87 5.21 0.78
C ALA A 17 11.81 4.37 -0.09
N SER A 18 13.10 4.71 -0.12
CA SER A 18 14.11 4.00 -0.90
C SER A 18 15.40 3.84 -0.09
N GLU A 19 16.20 2.84 -0.42
CA GLU A 19 17.57 2.71 0.08
C GLU A 19 18.58 3.48 -0.78
N GLY A 20 18.23 3.75 -2.03
CA GLY A 20 19.01 4.55 -2.96
C GLY A 20 18.74 6.05 -2.85
N THR A 21 19.43 6.82 -3.69
CA THR A 21 19.27 8.27 -3.80
C THR A 21 18.24 8.68 -4.84
N ASP A 22 17.77 7.76 -5.66
CA ASP A 22 16.95 8.05 -6.81
C ASP A 22 15.45 7.85 -6.52
N TRP A 23 14.67 8.75 -7.10
CA TRP A 23 13.22 8.69 -7.08
C TRP A 23 12.73 7.68 -8.11
N VAL A 24 11.97 6.69 -7.67
CA VAL A 24 11.37 5.68 -8.56
C VAL A 24 10.03 6.20 -9.09
N SER A 25 9.74 5.98 -10.37
CA SER A 25 8.44 6.34 -10.95
C SER A 25 7.34 5.36 -10.54
N ALA A 26 6.09 5.82 -10.52
CA ALA A 26 4.93 4.96 -10.24
C ALA A 26 4.84 3.77 -11.21
N ASP A 27 5.22 3.96 -12.48
CA ASP A 27 5.21 2.89 -13.47
C ASP A 27 6.29 1.84 -13.21
N ALA A 28 7.49 2.26 -12.79
CA ALA A 28 8.56 1.33 -12.43
C ALA A 28 8.19 0.50 -11.19
N VAL A 29 7.55 1.12 -10.19
CA VAL A 29 7.00 0.41 -9.03
C VAL A 29 5.98 -0.64 -9.48
N PHE A 30 4.99 -0.25 -10.29
CA PHE A 30 3.99 -1.18 -10.80
C PHE A 30 4.61 -2.32 -11.61
N ALA A 31 5.58 -2.02 -12.47
CA ALA A 31 6.31 -3.04 -13.24
C ALA A 31 7.04 -4.03 -12.31
N SER A 32 7.62 -3.55 -11.20
CA SER A 32 8.25 -4.44 -10.22
C SER A 32 7.26 -5.40 -9.58
N TRP A 33 6.04 -4.93 -9.24
CA TRP A 33 4.99 -5.79 -8.69
C TRP A 33 4.43 -6.76 -9.73
N ALA A 34 4.29 -6.33 -10.99
CA ALA A 34 3.75 -7.15 -12.07
C ALA A 34 4.69 -8.30 -12.46
N ASN A 35 6.01 -8.06 -12.40
CA ASN A 35 7.03 -9.00 -12.85
C ASN A 35 7.55 -9.93 -11.73
N ASN A 36 7.14 -9.72 -10.48
CA ASN A 36 7.58 -10.53 -9.36
C ASN A 36 6.42 -11.33 -8.74
N SER A 37 6.78 -12.42 -8.05
CA SER A 37 5.81 -13.32 -7.42
C SER A 37 5.54 -12.89 -5.99
N PHE A 38 4.26 -12.72 -5.64
CA PHE A 38 3.80 -12.53 -4.26
C PHE A 38 3.48 -13.89 -3.64
N SER A 39 3.93 -14.13 -2.42
CA SER A 39 3.66 -15.36 -1.67
C SER A 39 2.81 -15.09 -0.42
N PHE A 40 2.13 -16.13 0.06
CA PHE A 40 1.26 -16.07 1.23
C PHE A 40 1.74 -17.03 2.31
N PRO A 41 2.94 -16.82 2.90
CA PRO A 41 3.43 -17.69 3.98
C PRO A 41 2.51 -17.57 5.19
N GLU A 42 2.14 -18.71 5.78
CA GLU A 42 1.31 -18.79 6.97
C GLU A 42 2.20 -18.90 8.22
N SER A 43 1.93 -18.07 9.21
CA SER A 43 2.45 -18.24 10.57
C SER A 43 1.59 -19.22 11.33
N ARG A 44 2.14 -20.39 11.67
CA ARG A 44 1.43 -21.46 12.39
C ARG A 44 1.58 -21.38 13.89
N CYS A 45 2.56 -20.65 14.39
CA CYS A 45 2.80 -20.40 15.81
C CYS A 45 3.44 -19.02 16.01
N ASP A 46 3.55 -18.58 17.26
CA ASP A 46 4.06 -17.24 17.59
C ASP A 46 5.53 -17.01 17.18
N THR A 47 6.28 -18.06 16.91
CA THR A 47 7.68 -18.01 16.46
C THR A 47 7.83 -18.07 14.94
N ASP A 48 6.79 -18.41 14.21
CA ASP A 48 6.84 -18.50 12.75
C ASP A 48 6.70 -17.13 12.10
N VAL A 49 7.41 -16.93 11.00
CA VAL A 49 7.34 -15.74 10.17
C VAL A 49 6.29 -15.97 9.08
N GLY A 50 5.27 -15.11 9.03
CA GLY A 50 4.20 -15.23 8.03
C GLY A 50 2.97 -14.39 8.37
N PHE A 51 1.96 -14.51 7.54
CA PHE A 51 0.64 -13.96 7.83
C PHE A 51 -0.06 -14.80 8.90
N ARG A 52 -0.71 -14.14 9.83
CA ARG A 52 -1.61 -14.83 10.78
C ARG A 52 -2.83 -15.38 10.05
N SER A 53 -3.42 -16.48 10.53
CA SER A 53 -4.59 -17.13 9.92
C SER A 53 -5.74 -16.14 9.66
N ALA A 54 -6.00 -15.21 10.59
CA ALA A 54 -7.04 -14.17 10.41
C ALA A 54 -6.72 -13.19 9.26
N GLN A 55 -5.44 -12.89 9.01
CA GLN A 55 -5.01 -12.06 7.89
C GLN A 55 -5.16 -12.80 6.57
N LEU A 56 -4.73 -14.05 6.49
CA LEU A 56 -4.91 -14.89 5.30
C LEU A 56 -6.39 -15.10 4.99
N GLY A 57 -7.20 -15.39 6.00
CA GLY A 57 -8.65 -15.51 5.84
C GLY A 57 -9.28 -14.25 5.25
N ALA A 58 -8.87 -13.06 5.71
CA ALA A 58 -9.34 -11.80 5.17
C ALA A 58 -8.88 -11.57 3.71
N ILE A 59 -7.61 -11.82 3.41
CA ILE A 59 -7.05 -11.67 2.05
C ILE A 59 -7.77 -12.61 1.07
N TYR A 60 -7.91 -13.88 1.42
CA TYR A 60 -8.58 -14.85 0.55
C TYR A 60 -10.08 -14.56 0.39
N ALA A 61 -10.75 -14.04 1.42
CA ALA A 61 -12.13 -13.62 1.32
C ALA A 61 -12.30 -12.45 0.33
N ILE A 62 -11.39 -11.45 0.36
CA ILE A 62 -11.37 -10.35 -0.60
C ILE A 62 -11.15 -10.87 -2.03
N LYS A 63 -10.13 -11.69 -2.23
CA LYS A 63 -9.78 -12.24 -3.56
C LYS A 63 -10.93 -13.09 -4.11
N SER A 64 -11.51 -13.95 -3.29
CA SER A 64 -12.66 -14.78 -3.66
C SER A 64 -13.88 -13.93 -4.02
N HIS A 65 -14.18 -12.89 -3.25
CA HIS A 65 -15.27 -11.96 -3.53
C HIS A 65 -15.09 -11.30 -4.90
N TRP A 66 -13.92 -10.76 -5.19
CA TRP A 66 -13.64 -10.08 -6.45
C TRP A 66 -13.54 -11.00 -7.66
N THR A 67 -13.37 -12.31 -7.45
CA THR A 67 -13.44 -13.29 -8.54
C THR A 67 -14.87 -13.44 -9.10
N VAL A 68 -15.88 -13.23 -8.25
CA VAL A 68 -17.31 -13.47 -8.60
C VAL A 68 -18.15 -12.21 -8.59
N SER A 69 -17.63 -11.09 -8.07
CA SER A 69 -18.40 -9.85 -7.91
C SER A 69 -17.52 -8.61 -8.08
N SER A 70 -18.07 -7.57 -8.71
CA SER A 70 -17.46 -6.23 -8.80
C SER A 70 -17.98 -5.27 -7.72
N THR A 71 -18.82 -5.74 -6.80
CA THR A 71 -19.36 -4.91 -5.72
C THR A 71 -18.34 -4.70 -4.61
N ALA A 72 -18.57 -3.71 -3.75
CA ALA A 72 -17.72 -3.45 -2.59
C ALA A 72 -17.75 -4.64 -1.62
N ALA A 73 -16.57 -5.05 -1.15
CA ALA A 73 -16.41 -6.04 -0.08
C ALA A 73 -16.25 -5.32 1.27
N THR A 74 -16.93 -5.81 2.30
CA THR A 74 -16.73 -5.33 3.68
C THR A 74 -15.98 -6.38 4.48
N ILE A 75 -14.79 -6.01 4.99
CA ILE A 75 -13.99 -6.88 5.85
C ILE A 75 -13.93 -6.29 7.25
N VAL A 76 -14.42 -7.07 8.22
CA VAL A 76 -14.38 -6.70 9.65
C VAL A 76 -13.28 -7.50 10.34
N MET A 77 -12.32 -6.82 10.92
CA MET A 77 -11.22 -7.43 11.67
C MET A 77 -11.06 -6.72 13.02
N PRO A 78 -10.81 -7.45 14.13
CA PRO A 78 -10.54 -6.85 15.43
C PRO A 78 -9.32 -5.90 15.40
N THR A 79 -9.26 -5.00 16.38
CA THR A 79 -8.09 -4.13 16.56
C THR A 79 -6.84 -4.97 16.89
N GLY A 80 -5.68 -4.59 16.36
CA GLY A 80 -4.41 -5.32 16.60
C GLY A 80 -4.18 -6.56 15.72
N THR A 81 -5.13 -6.97 14.89
CA THR A 81 -4.99 -8.15 14.02
C THR A 81 -4.19 -7.90 12.73
N GLY A 82 -3.72 -6.66 12.50
CA GLY A 82 -2.90 -6.33 11.34
C GLY A 82 -3.70 -5.96 10.09
N LYS A 83 -4.81 -5.22 10.24
CA LYS A 83 -5.62 -4.72 9.10
C LYS A 83 -4.79 -4.03 8.03
N THR A 84 -3.79 -3.23 8.44
CA THR A 84 -2.93 -2.50 7.49
C THR A 84 -2.11 -3.45 6.63
N GLU A 85 -1.58 -4.52 7.20
CA GLU A 85 -0.86 -5.55 6.46
C GLU A 85 -1.77 -6.26 5.45
N VAL A 86 -3.04 -6.52 5.81
CA VAL A 86 -4.04 -7.07 4.87
C VAL A 86 -4.31 -6.10 3.73
N MET A 87 -4.46 -4.80 4.00
CA MET A 87 -4.64 -3.78 2.96
C MET A 87 -3.44 -3.73 2.01
N ILE A 88 -2.21 -3.67 2.54
CA ILE A 88 -0.98 -3.63 1.74
C ILE A 88 -0.85 -4.92 0.92
N ALA A 89 -1.04 -6.08 1.54
CA ALA A 89 -0.96 -7.37 0.87
C ALA A 89 -1.98 -7.48 -0.28
N THR A 90 -3.21 -7.01 -0.06
CA THR A 90 -4.25 -7.00 -1.09
C THR A 90 -3.83 -6.11 -2.28
N VAL A 91 -3.42 -4.87 -2.03
CA VAL A 91 -3.01 -3.93 -3.09
C VAL A 91 -1.86 -4.49 -3.92
N VAL A 92 -0.84 -5.05 -3.28
CA VAL A 92 0.35 -5.56 -3.95
C VAL A 92 0.08 -6.88 -4.67
N SER A 93 -0.62 -7.83 -4.02
CA SER A 93 -0.92 -9.14 -4.62
C SER A 93 -1.91 -9.07 -5.78
N GLU A 94 -2.83 -8.09 -5.76
CA GLU A 94 -3.76 -7.82 -6.86
C GLU A 94 -3.13 -6.90 -7.92
N ARG A 95 -1.90 -6.47 -7.72
CA ARG A 95 -1.17 -5.60 -8.65
C ARG A 95 -1.98 -4.34 -9.01
N CYS A 96 -2.52 -3.67 -7.99
CA CYS A 96 -3.31 -2.48 -8.19
C CYS A 96 -2.41 -1.33 -8.66
N ALA A 97 -2.53 -0.93 -9.93
CA ALA A 97 -1.72 0.15 -10.51
C ALA A 97 -1.98 1.50 -9.84
N LYS A 98 -3.23 1.75 -9.46
CA LYS A 98 -3.68 2.96 -8.75
C LYS A 98 -4.66 2.59 -7.65
N THR A 99 -4.46 3.14 -6.45
CA THR A 99 -5.32 2.86 -5.29
C THR A 99 -5.59 4.15 -4.52
N CYS A 100 -6.83 4.35 -4.09
CA CYS A 100 -7.19 5.42 -3.16
C CYS A 100 -7.55 4.81 -1.80
N ILE A 101 -6.92 5.32 -0.74
CA ILE A 101 -7.12 4.87 0.65
C ILE A 101 -7.67 6.04 1.44
N VAL A 102 -8.89 5.87 1.96
CA VAL A 102 -9.55 6.88 2.78
C VAL A 102 -9.46 6.48 4.25
N VAL A 103 -8.97 7.40 5.08
CA VAL A 103 -8.85 7.19 6.53
C VAL A 103 -9.49 8.34 7.31
N PRO A 104 -10.08 8.05 8.50
CA PRO A 104 -10.91 9.04 9.20
C PRO A 104 -10.13 10.12 9.96
N SER A 105 -8.80 10.10 10.00
CA SER A 105 -8.03 11.10 10.76
C SER A 105 -6.62 11.31 10.23
N ASP A 106 -6.06 12.50 10.52
CA ASP A 106 -4.70 12.88 10.17
C ASP A 106 -3.64 11.96 10.76
N LEU A 107 -3.86 11.47 11.98
CA LEU A 107 -2.95 10.53 12.62
C LEU A 107 -2.90 9.21 11.84
N LEU A 108 -4.05 8.66 11.50
CA LEU A 108 -4.15 7.45 10.70
C LEU A 108 -3.58 7.67 9.29
N ARG A 109 -3.81 8.83 8.67
CA ARG A 109 -3.23 9.17 7.37
C ARG A 109 -1.70 9.10 7.41
N LYS A 110 -1.06 9.73 8.40
CA LYS A 110 0.40 9.69 8.57
C LYS A 110 0.92 8.27 8.78
N GLN A 111 0.26 7.49 9.64
CA GLN A 111 0.62 6.10 9.89
C GLN A 111 0.46 5.23 8.64
N THR A 112 -0.64 5.40 7.91
CA THR A 112 -0.93 4.66 6.67
C THR A 112 0.12 4.96 5.60
N ILE A 113 0.46 6.23 5.37
CA ILE A 113 1.50 6.63 4.42
C ILE A 113 2.82 5.94 4.76
N THR A 114 3.28 6.04 6.00
CA THR A 114 4.55 5.43 6.43
C THR A 114 4.55 3.92 6.20
N ARG A 115 3.46 3.25 6.52
CA ARG A 115 3.33 1.80 6.33
C ARG A 115 3.31 1.40 4.86
N PHE A 116 2.58 2.12 4.02
CA PHE A 116 2.54 1.83 2.59
C PHE A 116 3.87 2.15 1.91
N CYS A 117 4.54 3.27 2.24
CA CYS A 117 5.84 3.60 1.69
C CYS A 117 6.92 2.53 1.89
N THR A 118 6.77 1.67 2.89
CA THR A 118 7.72 0.58 3.20
C THR A 118 7.18 -0.80 2.86
N LEU A 119 5.97 -0.90 2.31
CA LEU A 119 5.22 -2.14 2.15
C LEU A 119 5.00 -2.91 3.47
N GLY A 120 4.93 -2.16 4.58
CA GLY A 120 4.65 -2.70 5.91
C GLY A 120 5.65 -3.77 6.33
N LYS A 121 5.14 -4.94 6.68
CA LYS A 121 5.94 -6.11 7.08
C LYS A 121 6.08 -7.17 5.99
N LEU A 122 5.68 -6.88 4.74
CA LEU A 122 5.62 -7.92 3.70
C LEU A 122 6.99 -8.56 3.43
N ARG A 123 8.11 -7.81 3.53
CA ARG A 123 9.46 -8.37 3.40
C ARG A 123 9.83 -9.23 4.61
N GLU A 124 9.56 -8.73 5.81
CA GLU A 124 9.86 -9.45 7.07
C GLU A 124 9.15 -10.81 7.12
N ILE A 125 7.90 -10.89 6.65
CA ILE A 125 7.12 -12.12 6.64
C ILE A 125 7.37 -13.01 5.41
N GLY A 126 8.27 -12.61 4.50
CA GLY A 126 8.59 -13.39 3.31
C GLY A 126 7.50 -13.42 2.23
N ALA A 127 6.56 -12.46 2.26
CA ALA A 127 5.53 -12.35 1.23
C ALA A 127 6.06 -11.77 -0.09
N ILE A 128 7.06 -10.90 0.01
CA ILE A 128 7.78 -10.28 -1.10
C ILE A 128 9.28 -10.29 -0.82
N ASN A 129 10.09 -10.21 -1.86
CA ASN A 129 11.54 -10.07 -1.79
C ASN A 129 12.00 -8.63 -2.06
N ASP A 130 13.30 -8.40 -2.10
CA ASP A 130 13.90 -7.07 -2.27
C ASP A 130 13.76 -6.50 -3.69
N THR A 131 13.31 -7.30 -4.65
CA THR A 131 13.04 -6.83 -6.02
C THR A 131 11.72 -6.07 -6.16
N PHE A 132 10.87 -6.11 -5.13
CA PHE A 132 9.66 -5.30 -5.09
C PHE A 132 10.01 -3.86 -4.70
N GLU A 133 9.76 -2.93 -5.61
CA GLU A 133 9.91 -1.51 -5.34
C GLU A 133 8.83 -1.00 -4.36
N ASN A 134 9.23 -0.10 -3.49
CA ASN A 134 8.31 0.58 -2.61
C ASN A 134 7.44 1.56 -3.39
N PRO A 135 6.14 1.70 -3.06
CA PRO A 135 5.25 2.59 -3.80
C PRO A 135 5.59 4.07 -3.59
N VAL A 136 5.22 4.84 -4.60
CA VAL A 136 5.08 6.29 -4.47
C VAL A 136 3.68 6.58 -3.93
N VAL A 137 3.60 7.20 -2.76
CA VAL A 137 2.36 7.47 -2.04
C VAL A 137 2.04 8.96 -2.08
N GLY A 138 0.94 9.32 -2.72
CA GLY A 138 0.36 10.65 -2.68
C GLY A 138 -0.39 10.88 -1.36
N CYS A 139 -0.20 12.03 -0.76
CA CYS A 139 -0.93 12.46 0.42
C CYS A 139 -1.84 13.64 0.08
N LEU A 140 -3.14 13.39 0.13
CA LEU A 140 -4.16 14.42 -0.07
C LEU A 140 -4.63 14.92 1.29
N VAL A 141 -4.03 16.02 1.75
CA VAL A 141 -4.32 16.64 3.06
C VAL A 141 -5.47 17.62 2.98
N SER A 142 -5.60 18.30 1.85
CA SER A 142 -6.66 19.27 1.58
C SER A 142 -7.14 19.15 0.14
N SER A 143 -8.30 19.68 -0.16
CA SER A 143 -8.79 19.75 -1.54
C SER A 143 -7.72 20.37 -2.44
N PRO A 144 -7.43 19.80 -3.61
CA PRO A 144 -6.52 20.38 -4.58
C PRO A 144 -7.01 21.77 -5.00
N LYS A 145 -6.09 22.69 -5.26
CA LYS A 145 -6.46 24.05 -5.73
C LYS A 145 -7.05 24.03 -7.13
N ASP A 146 -6.55 23.14 -7.96
CA ASP A 146 -6.95 22.98 -9.34
C ASP A 146 -6.79 21.53 -9.82
N ILE A 147 -7.23 21.29 -11.04
CA ILE A 147 -7.16 19.96 -11.65
C ILE A 147 -5.71 19.52 -11.91
N THR A 148 -4.79 20.46 -12.12
CA THR A 148 -3.38 20.18 -12.41
C THR A 148 -2.69 19.57 -11.19
N GLU A 149 -2.96 20.11 -9.99
CA GLU A 149 -2.45 19.56 -8.74
C GLU A 149 -2.94 18.14 -8.51
N LEU A 150 -4.22 17.87 -8.79
CA LEU A 150 -4.78 16.53 -8.67
C LEU A 150 -4.18 15.56 -9.69
N GLN A 151 -4.03 16.00 -10.94
CA GLN A 151 -3.39 15.20 -12.00
C GLN A 151 -1.95 14.85 -11.63
N GLU A 152 -1.17 15.82 -11.14
CA GLU A 152 0.20 15.58 -10.71
C GLU A 152 0.28 14.52 -9.59
N LEU A 153 -0.64 14.57 -8.61
CA LEU A 153 -0.72 13.54 -7.57
C LEU A 153 -1.07 12.16 -8.15
N LEU A 154 -2.05 12.11 -9.04
CA LEU A 154 -2.50 10.86 -9.66
C LEU A 154 -1.42 10.25 -10.56
N ASP A 155 -0.75 11.05 -11.38
CA ASP A 155 0.24 10.56 -12.33
C ASP A 155 1.50 10.05 -11.64
N LYS A 156 1.94 10.75 -10.59
CA LYS A 156 3.19 10.44 -9.89
C LYS A 156 3.06 9.41 -8.76
N SER A 157 1.85 9.00 -8.38
CA SER A 157 1.63 8.09 -7.26
C SER A 157 1.03 6.76 -7.69
N ASN A 158 1.41 5.68 -7.02
CA ASN A 158 0.70 4.39 -7.08
C ASN A 158 -0.54 4.40 -6.17
N LEU A 159 -0.43 5.11 -5.05
CA LEU A 159 -1.41 5.15 -3.97
C LEU A 159 -1.69 6.60 -3.59
N ILE A 160 -2.94 6.93 -3.31
CA ILE A 160 -3.32 8.19 -2.68
C ILE A 160 -3.96 7.89 -1.34
N VAL A 161 -3.47 8.54 -0.28
CA VAL A 161 -4.03 8.45 1.07
C VAL A 161 -4.67 9.80 1.41
N THR A 162 -5.96 9.78 1.76
CA THR A 162 -6.74 10.97 2.11
C THR A 162 -7.48 10.80 3.42
#